data_5cf51516858f9fd2239dbf1c0bec4ab9
#
_entry.id   5cf51516858f9fd2239dbf1c0bec4ab9
#
_cell.length_a   1.000
_cell.length_b   1.000
_cell.length_c   1.000
_cell.angle_alpha   90.00
_cell.angle_beta   90.00
_cell.angle_gamma   90.00
#
_symmetry.space_group_name_H-M   'P 1'
#
loop_
_entity.id
_entity.type
_entity.pdbx_description
1 polymer ?
#
loop_
_entity_poly.entity_id
_entity_poly.type
_entity_poly.pdbx_seq_one_letter_code
_entity_poly.pdbx_strand_id
1 'polypeptide(L)'
;VLKGIDATFHNGKTNLIIGQSGSGKTVLMKSIIGLLTPDSGQILYDGRDIVKMSLAQRKALRTEIGMLFQGSALFDNETVLGNVMFPLKMFSDMTRAQMLDRARFCLNRVNLNGAESKYPSEISGGMQKRVAIARAIALNPKYLFCDEPNSGLDPQTSILIDELLWDITHEYDITTIINTHDMNSVLGIGEHIVFINKGNVDWVGDKHSIFHADSETLNDFVFATDLFKKVKQAAIYLEQNGNK
;
A
#
# COMPACT_ATOMS: atom_id res chain seq x y z
N VAL A 1 -2.38 -9.77 -19.71
CA VAL A 1 -1.31 -9.20 -18.84
C VAL A 1 -1.06 -10.13 -17.67
N LEU A 2 -2.08 -10.47 -16.88
CA LEU A 2 -2.00 -11.46 -15.81
C LEU A 2 -2.24 -12.86 -16.38
N LYS A 3 -1.55 -13.87 -15.85
CA LYS A 3 -1.55 -15.25 -16.38
C LYS A 3 -1.84 -16.26 -15.28
N GLY A 4 -3.01 -16.13 -14.60
CA GLY A 4 -3.36 -17.01 -13.50
C GLY A 4 -2.57 -16.65 -12.24
N ILE A 5 -2.97 -15.60 -11.54
CA ILE A 5 -2.38 -15.17 -10.28
C ILE A 5 -3.16 -15.82 -9.14
N ASP A 6 -2.48 -16.65 -8.36
CA ASP A 6 -2.97 -17.15 -7.07
C ASP A 6 -2.14 -16.51 -5.95
N ALA A 7 -2.75 -15.67 -5.13
CA ALA A 7 -2.10 -14.99 -4.02
C ALA A 7 -3.09 -14.75 -2.88
N THR A 8 -2.58 -14.81 -1.66
CA THR A 8 -3.34 -14.48 -0.44
C THR A 8 -2.65 -13.34 0.27
N PHE A 9 -3.42 -12.34 0.72
CA PHE A 9 -2.93 -11.23 1.52
C PHE A 9 -3.42 -11.39 2.96
N HIS A 10 -2.51 -11.17 3.90
CA HIS A 10 -2.75 -11.47 5.31
C HIS A 10 -3.26 -10.23 6.05
N ASN A 11 -4.26 -10.47 6.91
CA ASN A 11 -4.83 -9.43 7.76
C ASN A 11 -3.80 -8.92 8.77
N GLY A 12 -3.89 -7.62 9.14
CA GLY A 12 -3.00 -6.98 10.09
C GLY A 12 -1.53 -6.95 9.69
N LYS A 13 -1.23 -7.16 8.38
CA LYS A 13 0.14 -7.17 7.85
C LYS A 13 0.32 -6.23 6.68
N THR A 14 1.57 -5.80 6.51
CA THR A 14 2.04 -5.15 5.29
C THR A 14 2.37 -6.22 4.24
N ASN A 15 1.47 -6.34 3.26
CA ASN A 15 1.62 -7.24 2.11
C ASN A 15 2.17 -6.45 0.93
N LEU A 16 3.29 -6.87 0.36
CA LEU A 16 3.91 -6.19 -0.76
C LEU A 16 3.74 -6.97 -2.06
N ILE A 17 3.38 -6.28 -3.12
CA ILE A 17 3.42 -6.77 -4.49
C ILE A 17 4.63 -6.12 -5.15
N ILE A 18 5.64 -6.92 -5.48
CA ILE A 18 6.88 -6.45 -6.08
C ILE A 18 7.10 -7.02 -7.48
N GLY A 19 7.98 -6.41 -8.26
CA GLY A 19 8.34 -6.88 -9.60
C GLY A 19 8.76 -5.74 -10.52
N GLN A 20 9.31 -6.08 -11.65
CA GLN A 20 9.77 -5.10 -12.65
C GLN A 20 8.62 -4.23 -13.17
N SER A 21 8.96 -3.07 -13.75
CA SER A 21 7.99 -2.26 -14.48
C SER A 21 7.35 -3.09 -15.61
N GLY A 22 6.03 -3.01 -15.75
CA GLY A 22 5.30 -3.79 -16.75
C GLY A 22 5.02 -5.26 -16.37
N SER A 23 5.44 -5.76 -15.20
CA SER A 23 5.18 -7.15 -14.77
C SER A 23 3.70 -7.48 -14.50
N GLY A 24 2.84 -6.46 -14.35
CA GLY A 24 1.40 -6.63 -14.10
C GLY A 24 0.91 -6.17 -12.73
N LYS A 25 1.77 -5.64 -11.86
CA LYS A 25 1.44 -5.21 -10.48
C LYS A 25 0.23 -4.27 -10.41
N THR A 26 0.28 -3.16 -11.16
CA THR A 26 -0.82 -2.17 -11.17
C THR A 26 -2.11 -2.76 -11.76
N VAL A 27 -2.02 -3.67 -12.73
CA VAL A 27 -3.20 -4.37 -13.27
C VAL A 27 -3.79 -5.28 -12.20
N LEU A 28 -2.95 -6.03 -11.48
CA LEU A 28 -3.38 -6.87 -10.36
C LEU A 28 -4.08 -6.03 -9.28
N MET A 29 -3.45 -4.96 -8.82
CA MET A 29 -4.06 -4.06 -7.82
C MET A 29 -5.38 -3.48 -8.29
N LYS A 30 -5.47 -2.97 -9.54
CA LYS A 30 -6.72 -2.46 -10.11
C LYS A 30 -7.80 -3.53 -10.22
N SER A 31 -7.44 -4.79 -10.47
CA SER A 31 -8.38 -5.90 -10.47
C SER A 31 -8.88 -6.22 -9.07
N ILE A 32 -7.98 -6.25 -8.08
CA ILE A 32 -8.34 -6.51 -6.67
C ILE A 32 -9.36 -5.47 -6.18
N ILE A 33 -9.12 -4.17 -6.39
CA ILE A 33 -10.03 -3.10 -5.95
C ILE A 33 -11.29 -2.95 -6.83
N GLY A 34 -11.43 -3.80 -7.87
CA GLY A 34 -12.60 -3.84 -8.74
C GLY A 34 -12.70 -2.69 -9.74
N LEU A 35 -11.58 -2.06 -10.11
CA LEU A 35 -11.49 -1.11 -11.22
C LEU A 35 -11.34 -1.81 -12.57
N LEU A 36 -10.79 -3.02 -12.57
CA LEU A 36 -10.73 -3.90 -13.73
C LEU A 36 -11.43 -5.22 -13.39
N THR A 37 -12.15 -5.78 -14.33
CA THR A 37 -12.75 -7.11 -14.19
C THR A 37 -11.82 -8.14 -14.82
N PRO A 38 -11.40 -9.19 -14.11
CA PRO A 38 -10.60 -10.26 -14.69
C PRO A 38 -11.44 -11.07 -15.68
N ASP A 39 -10.80 -11.64 -16.71
CA ASP A 39 -11.45 -12.49 -17.71
C ASP A 39 -11.94 -13.80 -17.08
N SER A 40 -11.25 -14.29 -16.05
CA SER A 40 -11.58 -15.51 -15.30
C SER A 40 -11.00 -15.48 -13.89
N GLY A 41 -11.47 -16.38 -13.03
CA GLY A 41 -11.04 -16.48 -11.63
C GLY A 41 -11.97 -15.75 -10.67
N GLN A 42 -11.50 -15.58 -9.44
CA GLN A 42 -12.25 -14.93 -8.36
C GLN A 42 -11.35 -14.04 -7.52
N ILE A 43 -11.91 -13.04 -6.89
CA ILE A 43 -11.20 -12.15 -5.95
C ILE A 43 -12.04 -12.07 -4.69
N LEU A 44 -11.51 -12.59 -3.59
CA LEU A 44 -12.26 -12.79 -2.35
C LEU A 44 -11.84 -11.76 -1.28
N TYR A 45 -12.82 -11.10 -0.70
CA TYR A 45 -12.71 -10.24 0.48
C TYR A 45 -13.46 -10.91 1.63
N ASP A 46 -12.77 -11.57 2.53
CA ASP A 46 -13.37 -12.37 3.61
C ASP A 46 -14.46 -13.33 3.08
N GLY A 47 -14.14 -14.06 2.02
CA GLY A 47 -15.06 -15.01 1.34
C GLY A 47 -16.06 -14.34 0.39
N ARG A 48 -16.11 -13.01 0.29
CA ARG A 48 -17.00 -12.26 -0.61
C ARG A 48 -16.34 -12.05 -1.98
N ASP A 49 -16.83 -12.69 -3.02
CA ASP A 49 -16.28 -12.59 -4.38
C ASP A 49 -16.72 -11.28 -5.07
N ILE A 50 -15.80 -10.30 -5.18
CA ILE A 50 -16.08 -9.00 -5.81
C ILE A 50 -16.50 -9.12 -7.28
N VAL A 51 -16.06 -10.17 -7.97
CA VAL A 51 -16.42 -10.38 -9.39
C VAL A 51 -17.90 -10.64 -9.54
N LYS A 52 -18.52 -11.35 -8.57
CA LYS A 52 -19.94 -11.71 -8.55
C LYS A 52 -20.85 -10.68 -7.85
N MET A 53 -20.27 -9.67 -7.20
CA MET A 53 -21.03 -8.65 -6.46
C MET A 53 -21.90 -7.80 -7.38
N SER A 54 -23.12 -7.50 -6.91
CA SER A 54 -23.96 -6.43 -7.46
C SER A 54 -23.33 -5.04 -7.24
N LEU A 55 -23.81 -4.03 -7.96
CA LEU A 55 -23.35 -2.65 -7.80
C LEU A 55 -23.50 -2.14 -6.36
N ALA A 56 -24.61 -2.49 -5.68
CA ALA A 56 -24.84 -2.11 -4.28
C ALA A 56 -23.81 -2.76 -3.34
N GLN A 57 -23.52 -4.05 -3.52
CA GLN A 57 -22.51 -4.76 -2.73
C GLN A 57 -21.10 -4.20 -2.96
N ARG A 58 -20.75 -3.89 -4.24
CA ARG A 58 -19.46 -3.24 -4.55
C ARG A 58 -19.36 -1.85 -3.93
N LYS A 59 -20.46 -1.08 -3.89
CA LYS A 59 -20.49 0.23 -3.23
C LYS A 59 -20.23 0.08 -1.72
N ALA A 60 -20.84 -0.90 -1.07
CA ALA A 60 -20.61 -1.21 0.34
C ALA A 60 -19.14 -1.64 0.59
N LEU A 61 -18.60 -2.55 -0.23
CA LEU A 61 -17.19 -2.97 -0.10
C LEU A 61 -16.21 -1.78 -0.25
N ARG A 62 -16.50 -0.83 -1.13
CA ARG A 62 -15.63 0.36 -1.34
C ARG A 62 -15.51 1.24 -0.09
N THR A 63 -16.47 1.22 0.83
CA THR A 63 -16.34 1.93 2.10
C THR A 63 -15.37 1.25 3.06
N GLU A 64 -15.07 -0.04 2.84
CA GLU A 64 -14.10 -0.81 3.60
C GLU A 64 -12.67 -0.70 3.00
N ILE A 65 -12.52 -0.01 1.84
CA ILE A 65 -11.26 0.10 1.12
C ILE A 65 -10.75 1.54 1.17
N GLY A 66 -9.52 1.72 1.68
CA GLY A 66 -8.72 2.93 1.51
C GLY A 66 -7.77 2.80 0.32
N MET A 67 -7.52 3.89 -0.40
CA MET A 67 -6.62 3.88 -1.55
C MET A 67 -5.67 5.08 -1.55
N LEU A 68 -4.38 4.79 -1.64
CA LEU A 68 -3.31 5.75 -1.92
C LEU A 68 -2.80 5.52 -3.35
N PHE A 69 -3.05 6.47 -4.23
CA PHE A 69 -2.58 6.44 -5.61
C PHE A 69 -1.14 6.97 -5.73
N GLN A 70 -0.41 6.54 -6.73
CA GLN A 70 0.98 6.92 -6.99
C GLN A 70 1.18 8.45 -6.97
N GLY A 71 0.32 9.23 -7.62
CA GLY A 71 0.37 10.70 -7.65
C GLY A 71 -0.37 11.39 -6.49
N SER A 72 -0.67 10.69 -5.37
CA SER A 72 -1.52 11.16 -4.27
C SER A 72 -2.97 11.45 -4.67
N ALA A 73 -3.23 11.86 -5.89
CA ALA A 73 -4.55 12.18 -6.47
C ALA A 73 -5.39 13.08 -5.55
N LEU A 74 -4.77 14.11 -4.99
CA LEU A 74 -5.49 15.12 -4.21
C LEU A 74 -6.30 16.03 -5.14
N PHE A 75 -7.40 16.55 -4.61
CA PHE A 75 -8.18 17.58 -5.30
C PHE A 75 -7.51 18.92 -5.11
N ASP A 76 -7.00 19.53 -6.18
CA ASP A 76 -6.24 20.79 -6.15
C ASP A 76 -7.11 21.98 -5.72
N ASN A 77 -8.41 21.91 -5.95
CA ASN A 77 -9.40 22.93 -5.56
C ASN A 77 -9.96 22.74 -4.15
N GLU A 78 -9.50 21.73 -3.41
CA GLU A 78 -9.86 21.48 -2.02
C GLU A 78 -8.65 21.67 -1.11
N THR A 79 -8.89 22.16 0.10
CA THR A 79 -7.85 22.24 1.12
C THR A 79 -7.40 20.86 1.58
N VAL A 80 -6.32 20.79 2.34
CA VAL A 80 -5.87 19.56 3.04
C VAL A 80 -7.03 18.94 3.84
N LEU A 81 -7.71 19.74 4.66
CA LEU A 81 -8.87 19.27 5.40
C LEU A 81 -10.02 18.82 4.49
N GLY A 82 -10.29 19.57 3.42
CA GLY A 82 -11.31 19.24 2.42
C GLY A 82 -11.07 17.89 1.75
N ASN A 83 -9.81 17.64 1.38
CA ASN A 83 -9.39 16.35 0.82
C ASN A 83 -9.65 15.18 1.76
N VAL A 84 -9.31 15.30 3.05
CA VAL A 84 -9.55 14.23 4.04
C VAL A 84 -11.04 14.07 4.36
N MET A 85 -11.81 15.14 4.34
CA MET A 85 -13.26 15.10 4.54
C MET A 85 -14.04 14.51 3.35
N PHE A 86 -13.45 14.47 2.16
CA PHE A 86 -14.15 14.04 0.95
C PHE A 86 -14.80 12.65 1.06
N PRO A 87 -14.09 11.58 1.43
CA PRO A 87 -14.71 10.26 1.58
C PRO A 87 -15.79 10.23 2.68
N LEU A 88 -15.63 11.00 3.74
CA LEU A 88 -16.65 11.11 4.80
C LEU A 88 -17.94 11.74 4.28
N LYS A 89 -17.85 12.81 3.48
CA LYS A 89 -19.00 13.45 2.84
C LYS A 89 -19.74 12.52 1.87
N MET A 90 -19.01 11.63 1.20
CA MET A 90 -19.56 10.78 0.14
C MET A 90 -20.15 9.46 0.66
N PHE A 91 -19.62 8.94 1.77
CA PHE A 91 -19.86 7.55 2.16
C PHE A 91 -20.20 7.36 3.65
N SER A 92 -20.40 8.43 4.42
CA SER A 92 -20.83 8.31 5.81
C SER A 92 -22.07 9.17 6.10
N ASP A 93 -22.80 8.80 7.15
CA ASP A 93 -23.95 9.55 7.68
C ASP A 93 -23.52 10.50 8.82
N MET A 94 -22.23 10.80 8.95
CA MET A 94 -21.68 11.69 9.98
C MET A 94 -22.19 13.11 9.82
N THR A 95 -22.46 13.77 10.92
CA THR A 95 -22.69 15.23 10.94
C THR A 95 -21.41 15.96 10.54
N ARG A 96 -21.54 17.21 10.10
CA ARG A 96 -20.38 18.05 9.74
C ARG A 96 -19.36 18.15 10.86
N ALA A 97 -19.79 18.27 12.11
CA ALA A 97 -18.91 18.31 13.27
C ALA A 97 -18.11 17.01 13.43
N GLN A 98 -18.78 15.86 13.36
CA GLN A 98 -18.14 14.55 13.40
C GLN A 98 -17.13 14.34 12.26
N MET A 99 -17.48 14.76 11.03
CA MET A 99 -16.53 14.71 9.90
C MET A 99 -15.29 15.57 10.13
N LEU A 100 -15.44 16.77 10.68
CA LEU A 100 -14.33 17.66 11.02
C LEU A 100 -13.42 17.04 12.09
N ASP A 101 -13.99 16.50 13.16
CA ASP A 101 -13.23 15.86 14.22
C ASP A 101 -12.48 14.63 13.69
N ARG A 102 -13.15 13.80 12.88
CA ARG A 102 -12.53 12.63 12.25
C ARG A 102 -11.41 13.02 11.29
N ALA A 103 -11.61 14.03 10.45
CA ALA A 103 -10.59 14.49 9.51
C ALA A 103 -9.36 15.06 10.24
N ARG A 104 -9.55 15.85 11.30
CA ARG A 104 -8.46 16.35 12.15
C ARG A 104 -7.72 15.21 12.84
N PHE A 105 -8.44 14.23 13.38
CA PHE A 105 -7.82 13.02 13.92
C PHE A 105 -6.91 12.33 12.89
N CYS A 106 -7.38 12.13 11.65
CA CYS A 106 -6.58 11.52 10.59
C CYS A 106 -5.36 12.38 10.22
N LEU A 107 -5.49 13.71 10.16
CA LEU A 107 -4.38 14.62 9.91
C LEU A 107 -3.35 14.60 11.03
N ASN A 108 -3.79 14.55 12.28
CA ASN A 108 -2.91 14.39 13.43
C ASN A 108 -2.12 13.07 13.35
N ARG A 109 -2.80 11.96 13.01
CA ARG A 109 -2.17 10.63 12.90
C ARG A 109 -1.03 10.59 11.88
N VAL A 110 -1.09 11.44 10.84
CA VAL A 110 -0.04 11.58 9.82
C VAL A 110 0.90 12.77 10.06
N ASN A 111 0.90 13.36 11.25
CA ASN A 111 1.73 14.50 11.65
C ASN A 111 1.57 15.72 10.73
N LEU A 112 0.33 16.12 10.41
CA LEU A 112 -0.01 17.29 9.59
C LEU A 112 -0.87 18.30 10.32
N ASN A 113 -0.59 18.56 11.61
CA ASN A 113 -1.24 19.59 12.39
C ASN A 113 -0.89 20.99 11.84
N GLY A 114 -1.89 21.86 11.72
CA GLY A 114 -1.71 23.24 11.27
C GLY A 114 -1.62 23.42 9.75
N ALA A 115 -1.85 22.34 8.97
CA ALA A 115 -1.88 22.41 7.51
C ALA A 115 -3.31 22.37 6.92
N GLU A 116 -4.35 22.38 7.76
CA GLU A 116 -5.74 22.10 7.39
C GLU A 116 -6.29 23.04 6.32
N SER A 117 -5.90 24.33 6.36
CA SER A 117 -6.38 25.36 5.43
C SER A 117 -5.52 25.49 4.16
N LYS A 118 -4.37 24.81 4.09
CA LYS A 118 -3.50 24.85 2.91
C LYS A 118 -4.09 24.05 1.76
N TYR A 119 -3.72 24.43 0.54
CA TYR A 119 -4.01 23.69 -0.68
C TYR A 119 -2.86 22.74 -1.02
N PRO A 120 -3.09 21.71 -1.86
CA PRO A 120 -2.04 20.79 -2.29
C PRO A 120 -0.80 21.48 -2.88
N SER A 121 -0.99 22.58 -3.62
CA SER A 121 0.10 23.39 -4.19
C SER A 121 0.97 24.12 -3.16
N GLU A 122 0.51 24.24 -1.92
CA GLU A 122 1.21 24.98 -0.85
C GLU A 122 1.98 24.05 0.10
N ILE A 123 2.01 22.74 -0.18
CA ILE A 123 2.64 21.73 0.65
C ILE A 123 3.61 20.86 -0.15
N SER A 124 4.62 20.30 0.54
CA SER A 124 5.62 19.44 -0.10
C SER A 124 5.03 18.12 -0.60
N GLY A 125 5.72 17.42 -1.51
CA GLY A 125 5.30 16.09 -2.02
C GLY A 125 5.11 15.07 -0.90
N GLY A 126 6.01 15.03 0.09
CA GLY A 126 5.86 14.18 1.28
C GLY A 126 4.63 14.54 2.13
N MET A 127 4.30 15.83 2.27
CA MET A 127 3.06 16.25 2.92
C MET A 127 1.84 15.83 2.11
N GLN A 128 1.87 15.96 0.77
CA GLN A 128 0.77 15.50 -0.09
C GLN A 128 0.51 13.99 0.06
N LYS A 129 1.57 13.16 0.16
CA LYS A 129 1.44 11.73 0.43
C LYS A 129 0.78 11.46 1.78
N ARG A 130 1.19 12.19 2.83
CA ARG A 130 0.57 12.07 4.16
C ARG A 130 -0.90 12.50 4.17
N VAL A 131 -1.27 13.57 3.45
CA VAL A 131 -2.70 13.94 3.26
C VAL A 131 -3.48 12.82 2.56
N ALA A 132 -2.91 12.22 1.53
CA ALA A 132 -3.54 11.12 0.81
C ALA A 132 -3.70 9.87 1.69
N ILE A 133 -2.74 9.57 2.58
CA ILE A 133 -2.86 8.51 3.60
C ILE A 133 -3.99 8.87 4.58
N ALA A 134 -4.02 10.09 5.13
CA ALA A 134 -5.07 10.55 6.03
C ALA A 134 -6.47 10.43 5.40
N ARG A 135 -6.60 10.77 4.12
CA ARG A 135 -7.82 10.59 3.34
C ARG A 135 -8.19 9.10 3.19
N ALA A 136 -7.21 8.24 2.92
CA ALA A 136 -7.43 6.82 2.74
C ALA A 136 -7.94 6.13 4.00
N ILE A 137 -7.48 6.57 5.19
CA ILE A 137 -7.91 5.99 6.49
C ILE A 137 -9.14 6.67 7.10
N ALA A 138 -9.71 7.69 6.46
CA ALA A 138 -10.80 8.49 7.03
C ALA A 138 -12.04 7.65 7.39
N LEU A 139 -12.38 6.66 6.58
CA LEU A 139 -13.54 5.76 6.77
C LEU A 139 -13.25 4.54 7.65
N ASN A 140 -12.10 4.44 8.33
CA ASN A 140 -11.65 3.24 9.04
C ASN A 140 -11.68 1.98 8.14
N PRO A 141 -10.91 1.97 7.05
CA PRO A 141 -10.95 0.87 6.11
C PRO A 141 -10.42 -0.42 6.74
N LYS A 142 -10.93 -1.58 6.28
CA LYS A 142 -10.37 -2.89 6.59
C LYS A 142 -9.17 -3.22 5.68
N TYR A 143 -9.15 -2.64 4.49
CA TYR A 143 -8.16 -2.88 3.44
C TYR A 143 -7.58 -1.55 2.98
N LEU A 144 -6.25 -1.43 3.01
CA LEU A 144 -5.54 -0.25 2.53
C LEU A 144 -4.66 -0.64 1.34
N PHE A 145 -4.90 -0.01 0.20
CA PHE A 145 -4.11 -0.23 -1.01
C PHE A 145 -3.22 0.98 -1.28
N CYS A 146 -1.93 0.75 -1.51
CA CYS A 146 -0.95 1.79 -1.78
C CYS A 146 -0.21 1.47 -3.09
N ASP A 147 -0.40 2.30 -4.11
CA ASP A 147 0.30 2.15 -5.39
C ASP A 147 1.50 3.10 -5.41
N GLU A 148 2.73 2.54 -5.30
CA GLU A 148 4.00 3.26 -5.30
C GLU A 148 4.01 4.45 -4.31
N PRO A 149 3.80 4.22 -2.99
CA PRO A 149 3.65 5.28 -2.00
C PRO A 149 4.86 6.22 -1.94
N ASN A 150 6.07 5.71 -2.19
CA ASN A 150 7.34 6.43 -2.08
C ASN A 150 7.79 7.09 -3.38
N SER A 151 7.03 6.92 -4.47
CA SER A 151 7.40 7.48 -5.78
C SER A 151 7.56 9.00 -5.73
N GLY A 152 8.73 9.49 -6.16
CA GLY A 152 9.06 10.92 -6.23
C GLY A 152 9.46 11.56 -4.90
N LEU A 153 9.71 10.77 -3.86
CA LEU A 153 10.21 11.24 -2.56
C LEU A 153 11.71 11.02 -2.42
N ASP A 154 12.34 11.82 -1.56
CA ASP A 154 13.70 11.58 -1.11
C ASP A 154 13.76 10.36 -0.18
N PRO A 155 14.95 9.73 -0.01
CA PRO A 155 15.07 8.50 0.79
C PRO A 155 14.61 8.65 2.25
N GLN A 156 14.87 9.79 2.88
CA GLN A 156 14.48 10.03 4.27
C GLN A 156 12.95 10.13 4.41
N THR A 157 12.31 10.87 3.51
CA THR A 157 10.84 10.97 3.47
C THR A 157 10.19 9.63 3.15
N SER A 158 10.80 8.81 2.27
CA SER A 158 10.32 7.46 1.94
C SER A 158 10.28 6.55 3.17
N ILE A 159 11.33 6.55 4.00
CA ILE A 159 11.36 5.78 5.25
C ILE A 159 10.22 6.20 6.17
N LEU A 160 9.97 7.51 6.33
CA LEU A 160 8.89 8.02 7.18
C LEU A 160 7.49 7.61 6.66
N ILE A 161 7.31 7.49 5.35
CA ILE A 161 6.05 6.99 4.77
C ILE A 161 5.90 5.48 5.04
N ASP A 162 6.96 4.70 4.90
CA ASP A 162 6.94 3.26 5.17
C ASP A 162 6.62 2.98 6.65
N GLU A 163 7.29 3.66 7.56
CA GLU A 163 7.02 3.58 9.01
C GLU A 163 5.57 3.95 9.32
N LEU A 164 5.06 5.02 8.73
CA LEU A 164 3.68 5.46 8.92
C LEU A 164 2.67 4.40 8.43
N LEU A 165 2.91 3.80 7.26
CA LEU A 165 2.05 2.74 6.72
C LEU A 165 2.12 1.48 7.59
N TRP A 166 3.31 1.11 8.08
CA TRP A 166 3.50 -0.01 9.00
C TRP A 166 2.74 0.22 10.32
N ASP A 167 2.92 1.39 10.94
CA ASP A 167 2.23 1.77 12.18
C ASP A 167 0.71 1.72 12.03
N ILE A 168 0.16 2.33 10.97
CA ILE A 168 -1.28 2.34 10.69
C ILE A 168 -1.80 0.92 10.50
N THR A 169 -1.06 0.07 9.78
CA THR A 169 -1.42 -1.32 9.55
C THR A 169 -1.63 -2.07 10.86
N HIS A 170 -0.67 -1.98 11.77
CA HIS A 170 -0.69 -2.72 13.04
C HIS A 170 -1.62 -2.09 14.08
N GLU A 171 -1.66 -0.75 14.16
CA GLU A 171 -2.52 -0.05 15.11
C GLU A 171 -4.02 -0.31 14.86
N TYR A 172 -4.42 -0.40 13.57
CA TYR A 172 -5.82 -0.57 13.20
C TYR A 172 -6.15 -1.96 12.67
N ASP A 173 -5.23 -2.91 12.72
CA ASP A 173 -5.38 -4.29 12.20
C ASP A 173 -5.87 -4.33 10.75
N ILE A 174 -5.27 -3.47 9.90
CA ILE A 174 -5.65 -3.31 8.49
C ILE A 174 -4.89 -4.33 7.63
N THR A 175 -5.55 -4.92 6.64
CA THR A 175 -4.86 -5.62 5.54
C THR A 175 -4.29 -4.59 4.59
N THR A 176 -2.99 -4.27 4.70
CA THR A 176 -2.35 -3.29 3.82
C THR A 176 -1.66 -3.99 2.66
N ILE A 177 -1.98 -3.57 1.42
CA ILE A 177 -1.38 -4.08 0.19
C ILE A 177 -0.62 -2.93 -0.49
N ILE A 178 0.69 -3.08 -0.62
CA ILE A 178 1.58 -2.05 -1.17
C ILE A 178 2.20 -2.56 -2.46
N ASN A 179 1.97 -1.84 -3.54
CA ASN A 179 2.65 -2.02 -4.81
C ASN A 179 3.95 -1.21 -4.78
N THR A 180 5.10 -1.84 -4.90
CA THR A 180 6.37 -1.11 -4.88
C THR A 180 7.47 -1.80 -5.68
N HIS A 181 8.45 -1.02 -6.11
CA HIS A 181 9.75 -1.48 -6.62
C HIS A 181 10.92 -0.95 -5.77
N ASP A 182 10.64 -0.28 -4.64
CA ASP A 182 11.67 0.20 -3.70
C ASP A 182 12.12 -0.93 -2.76
N MET A 183 13.37 -1.32 -2.89
CA MET A 183 13.95 -2.40 -2.08
C MET A 183 14.13 -2.03 -0.62
N ASN A 184 14.21 -0.74 -0.28
CA ASN A 184 14.23 -0.31 1.12
C ASN A 184 12.88 -0.62 1.78
N SER A 185 11.75 -0.32 1.11
CA SER A 185 10.43 -0.70 1.58
C SER A 185 10.28 -2.22 1.70
N VAL A 186 10.78 -2.97 0.70
CA VAL A 186 10.71 -4.44 0.69
C VAL A 186 11.40 -5.04 1.91
N LEU A 187 12.62 -4.62 2.19
CA LEU A 187 13.41 -5.13 3.31
C LEU A 187 13.02 -4.51 4.66
N GLY A 188 12.44 -3.31 4.65
CA GLY A 188 12.00 -2.61 5.86
C GLY A 188 10.68 -3.15 6.42
N ILE A 189 9.63 -3.10 5.60
CA ILE A 189 8.25 -3.35 6.04
C ILE A 189 7.57 -4.56 5.40
N GLY A 190 8.24 -5.34 4.55
CA GLY A 190 7.66 -6.49 3.84
C GLY A 190 7.43 -7.71 4.73
N GLU A 191 6.26 -7.82 5.36
CA GLU A 191 5.89 -8.97 6.20
C GLU A 191 5.32 -10.15 5.38
N HIS A 192 4.76 -9.84 4.23
CA HIS A 192 4.36 -10.81 3.22
C HIS A 192 4.63 -10.20 1.84
N ILE A 193 5.34 -10.93 0.99
CA ILE A 193 5.84 -10.41 -0.29
C ILE A 193 5.43 -11.37 -1.40
N VAL A 194 4.77 -10.83 -2.42
CA VAL A 194 4.41 -11.55 -3.65
C VAL A 194 5.20 -10.94 -4.81
N PHE A 195 6.11 -11.71 -5.38
CA PHE A 195 6.89 -11.29 -6.54
C PHE A 195 6.20 -11.67 -7.83
N ILE A 196 5.86 -10.65 -8.64
CA ILE A 196 5.21 -10.82 -9.95
C ILE A 196 6.24 -10.67 -11.06
N ASN A 197 6.39 -11.72 -11.84
CA ASN A 197 7.25 -11.73 -13.01
C ASN A 197 6.46 -12.12 -14.27
N LYS A 198 6.44 -11.25 -15.28
CA LYS A 198 5.78 -11.47 -16.59
C LYS A 198 4.32 -11.95 -16.48
N GLY A 199 3.61 -11.46 -15.48
CA GLY A 199 2.19 -11.75 -15.26
C GLY A 199 1.90 -13.02 -14.44
N ASN A 200 2.92 -13.68 -13.88
CA ASN A 200 2.80 -14.83 -12.98
C ASN A 200 3.33 -14.49 -11.59
N VAL A 201 2.87 -15.22 -10.57
CA VAL A 201 3.56 -15.26 -9.27
C VAL A 201 4.80 -16.14 -9.43
N ASP A 202 5.97 -15.56 -9.20
CA ASP A 202 7.25 -16.25 -9.33
C ASP A 202 7.80 -16.67 -7.96
N TRP A 203 7.49 -15.90 -6.91
CA TRP A 203 7.90 -16.19 -5.55
C TRP A 203 6.95 -15.54 -4.53
N VAL A 204 6.84 -16.19 -3.37
CA VAL A 204 6.10 -15.68 -2.20
C VAL A 204 6.92 -15.95 -0.96
N GLY A 205 7.00 -14.97 -0.05
CA GLY A 205 7.70 -15.07 1.22
C GLY A 205 7.60 -13.78 2.02
N ASP A 206 8.64 -13.44 2.78
CA ASP A 206 8.74 -12.22 3.58
C ASP A 206 10.15 -11.61 3.51
N LYS A 207 10.38 -10.51 4.23
CA LYS A 207 11.64 -9.77 4.24
C LYS A 207 12.83 -10.57 4.81
N HIS A 208 12.61 -11.70 5.48
CA HIS A 208 13.66 -12.57 6.00
C HIS A 208 13.95 -13.70 5.02
N SER A 209 12.92 -14.40 4.55
CA SER A 209 13.05 -15.52 3.60
C SER A 209 13.53 -15.09 2.22
N ILE A 210 13.41 -13.82 1.84
CA ILE A 210 13.87 -13.27 0.55
C ILE A 210 15.39 -13.43 0.35
N PHE A 211 16.19 -13.45 1.42
CA PHE A 211 17.64 -13.64 1.32
C PHE A 211 18.04 -15.06 0.92
N HIS A 212 17.14 -16.03 1.14
CA HIS A 212 17.34 -17.46 0.85
C HIS A 212 16.52 -17.96 -0.35
N ALA A 213 15.91 -17.03 -1.08
CA ALA A 213 15.09 -17.40 -2.23
C ALA A 213 15.92 -18.03 -3.36
N ASP A 214 15.47 -19.19 -3.86
CA ASP A 214 16.12 -19.91 -4.98
C ASP A 214 15.75 -19.33 -6.36
N SER A 215 14.79 -18.41 -6.44
CA SER A 215 14.39 -17.77 -7.70
C SER A 215 15.51 -16.85 -8.22
N GLU A 216 16.11 -17.21 -9.36
CA GLU A 216 17.12 -16.40 -10.05
C GLU A 216 16.55 -15.03 -10.43
N THR A 217 15.34 -14.99 -11.00
CA THR A 217 14.68 -13.76 -11.43
C THR A 217 14.38 -12.81 -10.26
N LEU A 218 14.01 -13.34 -9.08
CA LEU A 218 13.85 -12.54 -7.87
C LEU A 218 15.20 -12.00 -7.40
N ASN A 219 16.23 -12.85 -7.38
CA ASN A 219 17.58 -12.44 -6.97
C ASN A 219 18.13 -11.33 -7.86
N ASP A 220 17.98 -11.45 -9.17
CA ASP A 220 18.37 -10.43 -10.14
C ASP A 220 17.59 -9.12 -9.97
N PHE A 221 16.35 -9.20 -9.52
CA PHE A 221 15.52 -8.03 -9.28
C PHE A 221 15.85 -7.35 -7.95
N VAL A 222 15.88 -8.10 -6.86
CA VAL A 222 16.05 -7.55 -5.50
C VAL A 222 17.48 -7.15 -5.23
N PHE A 223 18.43 -8.00 -5.64
CA PHE A 223 19.86 -7.81 -5.36
C PHE A 223 20.64 -7.34 -6.61
N ALA A 224 20.00 -6.53 -7.47
CA ALA A 224 20.61 -5.99 -8.67
C ALA A 224 21.82 -5.10 -8.40
N THR A 225 21.81 -4.34 -7.30
CA THR A 225 22.91 -3.42 -6.96
C THR A 225 23.95 -4.08 -6.03
N ASP A 226 25.19 -3.59 -6.10
CA ASP A 226 26.27 -4.10 -5.26
C ASP A 226 26.00 -3.88 -3.76
N LEU A 227 25.24 -2.81 -3.42
CA LEU A 227 24.82 -2.57 -2.06
C LEU A 227 23.91 -3.71 -1.55
N PHE A 228 22.85 -4.04 -2.28
CA PHE A 228 21.93 -5.09 -1.87
C PHE A 228 22.54 -6.49 -1.93
N LYS A 229 23.52 -6.75 -2.83
CA LYS A 229 24.34 -7.98 -2.77
C LYS A 229 25.12 -8.10 -1.46
N LYS A 230 25.74 -7.01 -0.99
CA LYS A 230 26.44 -6.97 0.30
C LYS A 230 25.48 -7.15 1.47
N VAL A 231 24.29 -6.53 1.42
CA VAL A 231 23.25 -6.72 2.44
C VAL A 231 22.84 -8.19 2.52
N LYS A 232 22.62 -8.87 1.38
CA LYS A 232 22.32 -10.30 1.33
C LYS A 232 23.42 -11.12 1.98
N GLN A 233 24.69 -10.88 1.61
CA GLN A 233 25.83 -11.61 2.16
C GLN A 233 25.94 -11.41 3.68
N ALA A 234 25.75 -10.17 4.16
CA ALA A 234 25.79 -9.86 5.58
C ALA A 234 24.66 -10.54 6.36
N ALA A 235 23.44 -10.54 5.83
CA ALA A 235 22.29 -11.21 6.45
C ALA A 235 22.55 -12.71 6.62
N ILE A 236 22.97 -13.39 5.56
CA ILE A 236 23.29 -14.83 5.59
C ILE A 236 24.45 -15.12 6.57
N TYR A 237 25.48 -14.27 6.59
CA TYR A 237 26.61 -14.43 7.49
C TYR A 237 26.20 -14.29 8.97
N LEU A 238 25.35 -13.32 9.31
CA LEU A 238 24.87 -13.10 10.67
C LEU A 238 24.01 -14.27 11.15
N GLU A 239 23.14 -14.82 10.30
CA GLU A 239 22.32 -16.00 10.65
C GLU A 239 23.17 -17.23 10.92
N GLN A 240 24.23 -17.46 10.12
CA GLN A 240 25.14 -18.59 10.29
C GLN A 240 26.04 -18.47 11.55
N ASN A 241 26.33 -17.27 12.02
CA ASN A 241 27.24 -17.00 13.13
C ASN A 241 26.58 -16.41 14.37
N GLY A 242 25.32 -15.96 14.30
CA GLY A 242 24.58 -15.34 15.40
C GLY A 242 23.98 -16.33 16.41
N ASN A 243 24.08 -17.63 16.16
CA ASN A 243 23.64 -18.72 17.07
C ASN A 243 24.81 -19.28 17.93
N LYS A 244 25.84 -18.50 18.16
CA LYS A 244 26.94 -18.88 19.09
C LYS A 244 26.91 -18.00 20.32
#